data_db0468f1d671df80392b426adf3f2a09
#
_entry.id   db0468f1d671df80392b426adf3f2a09
#
_cell.length_a   1.000
_cell.length_b   1.000
_cell.length_c   1.000
_cell.angle_alpha   90.00
_cell.angle_beta   90.00
_cell.angle_gamma   90.00
#
_symmetry.space_group_name_H-M   'P 1'
#
loop_
_entity.id
_entity.type
_entity.pdbx_description
1 polymer ?
#
loop_
_entity_poly.entity_id
_entity_poly.type
_entity_poly.pdbx_seq_one_letter_code
_entity_poly.pdbx_strand_id
1 'polypeptide(L)'
;MGTQGGIFSSVTQVVHASQQAFHIYQKLSLRERKQLIQAIREGLRSHCLEFATLACEETGMGKAEDKAIKIKLALEETPGPEDLITGTTQGENGIVLTEPFPYGVVCAIHPSTNPCETLINNTISLLSAGNVVIHCPHP
;
A
#
# COMPACT_ATOMS: atom_id res chain seq x y z
N MET A 1 -9.37 -16.22 19.05
CA MET A 1 -10.36 -15.21 18.60
C MET A 1 -10.01 -14.87 17.16
N GLY A 2 -10.90 -15.18 16.22
CA GLY A 2 -10.63 -14.99 14.81
C GLY A 2 -10.51 -13.51 14.46
N THR A 3 -9.52 -13.18 13.64
CA THR A 3 -9.32 -11.85 13.08
C THR A 3 -10.47 -11.55 12.12
N GLN A 4 -11.34 -10.62 12.49
CA GLN A 4 -12.42 -10.19 11.62
C GLN A 4 -11.85 -9.12 10.68
N GLY A 5 -11.72 -9.44 9.38
CA GLY A 5 -11.34 -8.48 8.36
C GLY A 5 -9.90 -7.93 8.43
N GLY A 6 -8.94 -8.65 9.02
CA GLY A 6 -7.53 -8.18 9.09
C GLY A 6 -7.25 -7.17 10.21
N ILE A 7 -8.21 -6.94 11.12
CA ILE A 7 -8.04 -6.08 12.30
C ILE A 7 -7.53 -6.92 13.46
N PHE A 8 -6.49 -6.43 14.13
CA PHE A 8 -5.82 -7.10 15.24
C PHE A 8 -5.86 -6.24 16.50
N SER A 9 -6.06 -6.87 17.65
CA SER A 9 -6.04 -6.21 18.97
C SER A 9 -4.66 -6.25 19.65
N SER A 10 -3.69 -6.94 19.07
CA SER A 10 -2.35 -7.13 19.63
C SER A 10 -1.27 -6.96 18.59
N VAL A 11 -0.25 -6.17 18.93
CA VAL A 11 0.94 -5.96 18.07
C VAL A 11 1.63 -7.29 17.76
N THR A 12 1.77 -8.17 18.75
CA THR A 12 2.40 -9.49 18.52
C THR A 12 1.63 -10.33 17.51
N GLN A 13 0.30 -10.31 17.57
CA GLN A 13 -0.53 -11.06 16.62
C GLN A 13 -0.43 -10.49 15.20
N VAL A 14 -0.50 -9.17 15.03
CA VAL A 14 -0.40 -8.58 13.70
C VAL A 14 0.98 -8.80 13.08
N VAL A 15 2.05 -8.67 13.87
CA VAL A 15 3.41 -8.93 13.38
C VAL A 15 3.56 -10.38 12.93
N HIS A 16 3.11 -11.34 13.74
CA HIS A 16 3.18 -12.75 13.38
C HIS A 16 2.37 -13.07 12.10
N ALA A 17 1.14 -12.55 12.00
CA ALA A 17 0.31 -12.73 10.81
C ALA A 17 0.96 -12.09 9.56
N SER A 18 1.55 -10.91 9.71
CA SER A 18 2.24 -10.21 8.63
C SER A 18 3.51 -10.92 8.17
N GLN A 19 4.25 -11.54 9.08
CA GLN A 19 5.41 -12.37 8.72
C GLN A 19 4.97 -13.61 7.92
N GLN A 20 3.89 -14.27 8.32
CA GLN A 20 3.33 -15.38 7.55
C GLN A 20 2.86 -14.92 6.17
N ALA A 21 2.16 -13.78 6.10
CA ALA A 21 1.73 -13.19 4.84
C ALA A 21 2.92 -12.86 3.93
N PHE A 22 4.00 -12.30 4.48
CA PHE A 22 5.22 -12.01 3.72
C PHE A 22 5.84 -13.26 3.10
N HIS A 23 5.92 -14.38 3.84
CA HIS A 23 6.42 -15.64 3.31
C HIS A 23 5.63 -16.19 2.12
N ILE A 24 4.34 -15.86 2.05
CA ILE A 24 3.49 -16.21 0.92
C ILE A 24 3.67 -15.18 -0.20
N TYR A 25 3.59 -13.89 0.14
CA TYR A 25 3.59 -12.77 -0.80
C TYR A 25 4.89 -12.65 -1.61
N GLN A 26 6.04 -12.89 -0.99
CA GLN A 26 7.34 -12.84 -1.65
C GLN A 26 7.50 -13.84 -2.82
N LYS A 27 6.65 -14.87 -2.86
CA LYS A 27 6.64 -15.87 -3.93
C LYS A 27 5.88 -15.42 -5.17
N LEU A 28 5.10 -14.34 -5.06
CA LEU A 28 4.33 -13.81 -6.18
C LEU A 28 5.27 -13.17 -7.22
N SER A 29 5.04 -13.52 -8.47
CA SER A 29 5.68 -12.88 -9.61
C SER A 29 5.24 -11.41 -9.74
N LEU A 30 6.01 -10.60 -10.46
CA LEU A 30 5.60 -9.22 -10.80
C LEU A 30 4.25 -9.17 -11.52
N ARG A 31 3.95 -10.16 -12.35
CA ARG A 31 2.66 -10.27 -13.04
C ARG A 31 1.50 -10.42 -12.05
N GLU A 32 1.64 -11.30 -11.07
CA GLU A 32 0.61 -11.52 -10.05
C GLU A 32 0.44 -10.30 -9.15
N ARG A 33 1.54 -9.64 -8.77
CA ARG A 33 1.48 -8.36 -8.02
C ARG A 33 0.77 -7.29 -8.83
N LYS A 34 1.03 -7.17 -10.14
CA LYS A 34 0.34 -6.23 -11.02
C LYS A 34 -1.16 -6.49 -11.07
N GLN A 35 -1.58 -7.74 -11.17
CA GLN A 35 -2.99 -8.11 -11.13
C GLN A 35 -3.64 -7.76 -9.80
N LEU A 36 -2.95 -7.98 -8.67
CA LEU A 36 -3.42 -7.63 -7.34
C LEU A 36 -3.59 -6.12 -7.18
N ILE A 37 -2.59 -5.32 -7.58
CA ILE A 37 -2.68 -3.86 -7.52
C ILE A 37 -3.81 -3.34 -8.41
N GLN A 38 -3.98 -3.90 -9.59
CA GLN A 38 -5.09 -3.54 -10.47
C GLN A 38 -6.44 -3.85 -9.85
N ALA A 39 -6.60 -5.01 -9.21
CA ALA A 39 -7.81 -5.38 -8.49
C ALA A 39 -8.11 -4.42 -7.31
N ILE A 40 -7.09 -3.96 -6.58
CA ILE A 40 -7.23 -2.94 -5.53
C ILE A 40 -7.75 -1.63 -6.14
N ARG A 41 -7.14 -1.15 -7.22
CA ARG A 41 -7.54 0.09 -7.90
C ARG A 41 -8.99 0.01 -8.38
N GLU A 42 -9.37 -1.07 -9.03
CA GLU A 42 -10.73 -1.27 -9.55
C GLU A 42 -11.76 -1.37 -8.42
N GLY A 43 -11.45 -2.13 -7.36
CA GLY A 43 -12.35 -2.32 -6.24
C GLY A 43 -12.62 -1.05 -5.44
N LEU A 44 -11.65 -0.14 -5.36
CA LEU A 44 -11.78 1.10 -4.57
C LEU A 44 -12.33 2.30 -5.37
N ARG A 45 -12.27 2.25 -6.71
CA ARG A 45 -12.60 3.41 -7.57
C ARG A 45 -13.98 3.99 -7.34
N SER A 46 -14.99 3.17 -7.13
CA SER A 46 -16.37 3.60 -6.88
C SER A 46 -16.60 4.15 -5.45
N HIS A 47 -15.68 3.92 -4.52
CA HIS A 47 -15.81 4.28 -3.12
C HIS A 47 -15.09 5.57 -2.72
N CYS A 48 -14.42 6.27 -3.67
CA CYS A 48 -13.61 7.45 -3.36
C CYS A 48 -14.41 8.56 -2.66
N LEU A 49 -15.64 8.82 -3.08
CA LEU A 49 -16.50 9.84 -2.45
C LEU A 49 -17.00 9.38 -1.08
N GLU A 50 -17.37 8.12 -0.93
CA GLU A 50 -17.77 7.53 0.34
C GLU A 50 -16.67 7.67 1.40
N PHE A 51 -15.45 7.25 1.08
CA PHE A 51 -14.29 7.37 1.97
C PHE A 51 -13.95 8.82 2.30
N ALA A 52 -14.06 9.72 1.32
CA ALA A 52 -13.84 11.15 1.53
C ALA A 52 -14.85 11.73 2.50
N THR A 53 -16.13 11.37 2.38
CA THR A 53 -17.22 11.82 3.26
C THR A 53 -16.97 11.33 4.68
N LEU A 54 -16.73 10.04 4.87
CA LEU A 54 -16.42 9.46 6.18
C LEU A 54 -15.20 10.13 6.84
N ALA A 55 -14.13 10.36 6.07
CA ALA A 55 -12.93 11.01 6.59
C ALA A 55 -13.18 12.47 7.00
N CYS A 56 -14.05 13.21 6.30
CA CYS A 56 -14.44 14.55 6.70
C CYS A 56 -15.32 14.56 7.96
N GLU A 57 -16.26 13.63 8.05
CA GLU A 57 -17.15 13.49 9.21
C GLU A 57 -16.36 13.13 10.48
N GLU A 58 -15.43 12.18 10.38
CA GLU A 58 -14.62 11.73 11.50
C GLU A 58 -13.61 12.78 11.97
N THR A 59 -12.93 13.44 11.04
CA THR A 59 -11.82 14.35 11.37
C THR A 59 -12.24 15.81 11.49
N GLY A 60 -13.38 16.20 10.94
CA GLY A 60 -13.79 17.59 10.79
C GLY A 60 -12.92 18.43 9.84
N MET A 61 -12.07 17.78 9.02
CA MET A 61 -11.07 18.44 8.19
C MET A 61 -11.36 18.34 6.70
N GLY A 62 -11.28 19.47 6.01
CA GLY A 62 -11.37 19.57 4.56
C GLY A 62 -12.78 19.46 4.02
N LYS A 63 -12.89 19.24 2.71
CA LYS A 63 -14.15 19.09 1.99
C LYS A 63 -14.17 17.70 1.32
N ALA A 64 -15.32 17.04 1.33
CA ALA A 64 -15.45 15.70 0.79
C ALA A 64 -15.11 15.63 -0.70
N GLU A 65 -15.51 16.63 -1.48
CA GLU A 65 -15.24 16.69 -2.92
C GLU A 65 -13.73 16.77 -3.20
N ASP A 66 -13.01 17.64 -2.46
CA ASP A 66 -11.57 17.81 -2.61
C ASP A 66 -10.80 16.55 -2.17
N LYS A 67 -11.24 15.92 -1.07
CA LYS A 67 -10.67 14.66 -0.59
C LYS A 67 -10.93 13.50 -1.59
N ALA A 68 -12.12 13.45 -2.19
CA ALA A 68 -12.43 12.43 -3.19
C ALA A 68 -11.49 12.51 -4.42
N ILE A 69 -11.16 13.74 -4.86
CA ILE A 69 -10.17 13.96 -5.93
C ILE A 69 -8.79 13.46 -5.50
N LYS A 70 -8.37 13.76 -4.27
CA LYS A 70 -7.08 13.29 -3.74
C LYS A 70 -7.01 11.77 -3.59
N ILE A 71 -8.07 11.14 -3.09
CA ILE A 71 -8.18 9.69 -2.98
C ILE A 71 -8.07 9.05 -4.37
N LYS A 72 -8.79 9.60 -5.36
CA LYS A 72 -8.70 9.14 -6.74
C LYS A 72 -7.30 9.30 -7.30
N LEU A 73 -6.65 10.44 -7.06
CA LEU A 73 -5.27 10.69 -7.48
C LEU A 73 -4.32 9.66 -6.85
N ALA A 74 -4.41 9.43 -5.54
CA ALA A 74 -3.59 8.43 -4.86
C ALA A 74 -3.83 7.01 -5.41
N LEU A 75 -5.07 6.70 -5.77
CA LEU A 75 -5.44 5.40 -6.31
C LEU A 75 -4.89 5.19 -7.74
N GLU A 76 -4.92 6.22 -8.59
CA GLU A 76 -4.59 6.10 -10.01
C GLU A 76 -3.12 6.39 -10.32
N GLU A 77 -2.52 7.38 -9.63
CA GLU A 77 -1.18 7.88 -9.95
C GLU A 77 -0.06 7.32 -9.03
N THR A 78 -0.41 6.60 -7.96
CA THR A 78 0.63 5.96 -7.14
C THR A 78 1.38 4.92 -7.98
N PRO A 79 2.74 4.98 -8.04
CA PRO A 79 3.55 4.03 -8.78
C PRO A 79 3.26 2.58 -8.37
N GLY A 80 3.14 1.72 -9.36
CA GLY A 80 2.86 0.29 -9.20
C GLY A 80 4.06 -0.60 -9.53
N PRO A 81 3.87 -1.91 -9.71
CA PRO A 81 4.93 -2.83 -10.11
C PRO A 81 5.54 -2.53 -11.47
N GLU A 82 4.87 -1.72 -12.30
CA GLU A 82 5.36 -1.23 -13.59
C GLU A 82 6.59 -0.34 -13.48
N ASP A 83 6.77 0.33 -12.33
CA ASP A 83 7.90 1.24 -12.07
C ASP A 83 9.11 0.53 -11.44
N LEU A 84 9.00 -0.78 -11.19
CA LEU A 84 10.13 -1.59 -10.71
C LEU A 84 11.06 -1.95 -11.87
N ILE A 85 12.02 -1.06 -12.13
CA ILE A 85 12.95 -1.20 -13.25
C ILE A 85 14.28 -1.74 -12.74
N THR A 86 14.75 -2.83 -13.35
CA THR A 86 16.13 -3.31 -13.19
C THR A 86 17.08 -2.38 -13.93
N GLY A 87 18.05 -1.83 -13.21
CA GLY A 87 19.09 -0.97 -13.77
C GLY A 87 20.36 -1.77 -14.08
N THR A 88 21.04 -1.40 -15.17
CA THR A 88 22.36 -1.96 -15.50
C THR A 88 23.32 -0.82 -15.79
N THR A 89 24.46 -0.79 -15.12
CA THR A 89 25.55 0.14 -15.39
C THR A 89 26.80 -0.63 -15.79
N GLN A 90 27.38 -0.26 -16.93
CA GLN A 90 28.61 -0.87 -17.44
C GLN A 90 29.77 0.12 -17.34
N GLY A 91 30.92 -0.35 -16.86
CA GLY A 91 32.18 0.40 -16.84
C GLY A 91 33.34 -0.46 -17.31
N GLU A 92 34.54 0.10 -17.31
CA GLU A 92 35.77 -0.60 -17.77
C GLU A 92 36.07 -1.86 -16.94
N ASN A 93 35.63 -1.91 -15.67
CA ASN A 93 35.95 -2.98 -14.74
C ASN A 93 34.79 -3.96 -14.47
N GLY A 94 33.66 -3.84 -15.21
CA GLY A 94 32.57 -4.80 -15.07
C GLY A 94 31.17 -4.20 -15.28
N ILE A 95 30.18 -5.01 -14.90
CA ILE A 95 28.75 -4.66 -15.00
C ILE A 95 28.16 -4.71 -13.58
N VAL A 96 27.37 -3.68 -13.24
CA VAL A 96 26.59 -3.64 -12.00
C VAL A 96 25.11 -3.78 -12.37
N LEU A 97 24.45 -4.75 -11.79
CA LEU A 97 23.01 -4.95 -11.89
C LEU A 97 22.36 -4.42 -10.61
N THR A 98 21.36 -3.56 -10.75
CA THR A 98 20.58 -3.00 -9.63
C THR A 98 19.14 -3.48 -9.75
N GLU A 99 18.68 -4.19 -8.73
CA GLU A 99 17.29 -4.68 -8.66
C GLU A 99 16.60 -4.18 -7.38
N PRO A 100 15.34 -3.75 -7.45
CA PRO A 100 14.52 -3.49 -6.26
C PRO A 100 14.28 -4.79 -5.48
N PHE A 101 14.46 -4.72 -4.15
CA PHE A 101 14.25 -5.86 -3.26
C PHE A 101 13.36 -5.46 -2.07
N PRO A 102 12.41 -6.31 -1.61
CA PRO A 102 11.52 -5.96 -0.50
C PRO A 102 12.27 -5.95 0.85
N TYR A 103 11.87 -5.04 1.72
CA TYR A 103 12.30 -5.01 3.14
C TYR A 103 11.64 -6.12 3.97
N GLY A 104 10.41 -6.52 3.62
CA GLY A 104 9.63 -7.51 4.35
C GLY A 104 8.33 -6.95 4.90
N VAL A 105 8.17 -6.94 6.22
CA VAL A 105 7.00 -6.36 6.90
C VAL A 105 7.30 -4.90 7.25
N VAL A 106 6.47 -3.99 6.79
CA VAL A 106 6.59 -2.55 7.00
C VAL A 106 5.40 -2.05 7.84
N CYS A 107 5.66 -1.27 8.88
CA CYS A 107 4.63 -0.59 9.65
C CYS A 107 4.43 0.82 9.10
N ALA A 108 3.21 1.16 8.70
CA ALA A 108 2.83 2.45 8.16
C ALA A 108 1.93 3.21 9.14
N ILE A 109 2.42 4.30 9.70
CA ILE A 109 1.66 5.19 10.59
C ILE A 109 0.95 6.24 9.73
N HIS A 110 -0.34 6.39 9.93
CA HIS A 110 -1.19 7.27 9.12
C HIS A 110 -1.55 8.56 9.85
N PRO A 111 -1.54 9.70 9.16
CA PRO A 111 -2.00 10.97 9.72
C PRO A 111 -3.53 11.07 9.71
N SER A 112 -4.08 11.91 10.58
CA SER A 112 -5.51 12.26 10.56
C SER A 112 -5.90 13.16 9.39
N THR A 113 -4.96 13.93 8.83
CA THR A 113 -5.23 14.91 7.76
C THR A 113 -5.56 14.28 6.42
N ASN A 114 -4.90 13.16 6.07
CA ASN A 114 -5.07 12.43 4.80
C ASN A 114 -5.09 10.91 5.05
N PRO A 115 -6.03 10.39 5.82
CA PRO A 115 -6.01 8.98 6.26
C PRO A 115 -6.16 8.00 5.10
N CYS A 116 -7.14 8.22 4.23
CA CYS A 116 -7.46 7.32 3.12
C CYS A 116 -6.40 7.36 2.03
N GLU A 117 -5.95 8.56 1.65
CA GLU A 117 -4.93 8.76 0.62
C GLU A 117 -3.61 8.10 1.02
N THR A 118 -3.21 8.26 2.29
CA THR A 118 -1.98 7.67 2.82
C THR A 118 -2.08 6.15 2.88
N LEU A 119 -3.25 5.61 3.29
CA LEU A 119 -3.48 4.17 3.31
C LEU A 119 -3.35 3.58 1.90
N ILE A 120 -4.03 4.17 0.92
CA ILE A 120 -4.01 3.71 -0.48
C ILE A 120 -2.60 3.79 -1.06
N ASN A 121 -1.93 4.94 -0.92
CA ASN A 121 -0.58 5.14 -1.41
C ASN A 121 0.40 4.11 -0.83
N ASN A 122 0.41 3.96 0.49
CA ASN A 122 1.31 3.01 1.16
C ASN A 122 0.98 1.55 0.79
N THR A 123 -0.31 1.21 0.65
CA THR A 123 -0.71 -0.13 0.19
C THR A 123 -0.16 -0.42 -1.19
N ILE A 124 -0.43 0.46 -2.16
CA ILE A 124 0.01 0.26 -3.55
C ILE A 124 1.53 0.22 -3.64
N SER A 125 2.23 1.21 -3.07
CA SER A 125 3.70 1.30 -3.16
C SER A 125 4.40 0.11 -2.49
N LEU A 126 4.00 -0.25 -1.27
CA LEU A 126 4.67 -1.30 -0.51
C LEU A 126 4.39 -2.69 -1.07
N LEU A 127 3.15 -2.98 -1.45
CA LEU A 127 2.80 -4.25 -2.09
C LEU A 127 3.47 -4.37 -3.46
N SER A 128 3.50 -3.30 -4.26
CA SER A 128 4.20 -3.30 -5.55
C SER A 128 5.65 -3.73 -5.41
N ALA A 129 6.35 -3.17 -4.41
CA ALA A 129 7.75 -3.49 -4.11
C ALA A 129 7.94 -4.86 -3.44
N GLY A 130 6.87 -5.63 -3.20
CA GLY A 130 6.95 -6.98 -2.64
C GLY A 130 6.94 -7.03 -1.10
N ASN A 131 6.66 -5.91 -0.44
CA ASN A 131 6.52 -5.87 1.02
C ASN A 131 5.11 -6.26 1.45
N VAL A 132 4.94 -6.49 2.75
CA VAL A 132 3.65 -6.56 3.45
C VAL A 132 3.55 -5.36 4.37
N VAL A 133 2.37 -4.79 4.52
CA VAL A 133 2.16 -3.58 5.31
C VAL A 133 1.23 -3.82 6.49
N ILE A 134 1.61 -3.29 7.65
CA ILE A 134 0.77 -3.14 8.83
C ILE A 134 0.34 -1.67 8.88
N HIS A 135 -0.94 -1.41 8.70
CA HIS A 135 -1.48 -0.06 8.79
C HIS A 135 -1.82 0.29 10.24
N CYS A 136 -1.30 1.42 10.69
CA CYS A 136 -1.55 1.99 12.01
C CYS A 136 -2.24 3.35 11.82
N PRO A 137 -3.58 3.40 11.71
CA PRO A 137 -4.31 4.65 11.58
C PRO A 137 -4.18 5.50 12.84
N HIS A 138 -4.37 6.81 12.69
CA HIS A 138 -4.48 7.72 13.83
C HIS A 138 -5.72 7.34 14.66
N PRO A 139 -5.62 7.34 16.02
CA PRO A 139 -6.74 7.05 16.92
C PRO A 139 -7.91 7.99 16.75
#